data_b98b53f24929a5a3c762b1d5a5a30fc2
#
_entry.id   b98b53f24929a5a3c762b1d5a5a30fc2
#
_cell.length_a   1.000
_cell.length_b   1.000
_cell.length_c   1.000
_cell.angle_alpha   90.00
_cell.angle_beta   90.00
_cell.angle_gamma   90.00
#
_symmetry.space_group_name_H-M   'P 1'
#
loop_
_entity.id
_entity.type
_entity.pdbx_description
1 polymer ?
#
loop_
_entity_poly.entity_id
_entity_poly.type
_entity_poly.pdbx_seq_one_letter_code
_entity_poly.pdbx_strand_id
1 'polypeptide(L)'
;MQTLIKWPGGKSREFEYIEDIIPEYERYIEPFFGGGAVFFKLKPQKAIINDICVELVDFYKFIKGQKDKKEFKKILNEYVDNWEKIPKYISVFENKITKLYSDFKEDKITRENLEKTVNKYLEAEEDKFNGLFHTNFCLDDKNLLKQIISNLVSKLGRIKKIEKERGKIGDGDLTKNIETAFRSGFYMHFRDVMNFNGNRFKTSLTKKIANYYFVREFCYASMFRFNAKGYFNIPYGGIAYNSKDFRGKVNYILSDEVEDLFKGTKIENEDFEEIFKKNNLTSKDFVFLDPPYDTDFSDYEKASFDKKDQERLAKCLYSTKAKFILIIKNTPFILNLYKNKPKIKISSFDKTYLYNVKGRNDRDVEHLIIQNF
;
A
#
# COMPACT_ATOMS: atom_id res chain seq x y z
N MET A 1 14.70 0.28 -11.99
CA MET A 1 13.33 0.86 -11.91
C MET A 1 12.86 0.88 -10.47
N GLN A 2 11.91 1.77 -10.13
CA GLN A 2 11.28 1.78 -8.81
C GLN A 2 10.04 0.84 -8.80
N THR A 3 9.69 0.32 -7.63
CA THR A 3 8.46 -0.45 -7.44
C THR A 3 7.22 0.43 -7.73
N LEU A 4 6.19 -0.16 -8.34
CA LEU A 4 4.99 0.57 -8.75
C LEU A 4 4.06 0.85 -7.57
N ILE A 5 4.01 -0.05 -6.61
CA ILE A 5 3.21 0.05 -5.41
C ILE A 5 4.07 -0.27 -4.18
N LYS A 6 3.84 0.43 -3.09
CA LYS A 6 4.51 0.15 -1.82
C LYS A 6 3.89 -1.07 -1.17
N TRP A 7 4.72 -2.05 -0.87
CA TRP A 7 4.33 -3.31 -0.23
C TRP A 7 5.11 -3.55 1.06
N PRO A 8 4.49 -4.06 2.14
CA PRO A 8 5.20 -4.44 3.35
C PRO A 8 6.28 -5.48 3.07
N GLY A 9 7.42 -5.36 3.71
CA GLY A 9 8.51 -6.34 3.57
C GLY A 9 9.33 -6.24 2.26
N GLY A 10 9.05 -5.25 1.39
CA GLY A 10 9.77 -5.12 0.11
C GLY A 10 11.30 -5.13 0.25
N LYS A 11 11.98 -5.91 -0.59
CA LYS A 11 13.41 -6.24 -0.51
C LYS A 11 14.34 -5.26 -1.25
N SER A 12 13.92 -4.00 -1.42
CA SER A 12 14.73 -3.02 -2.17
C SER A 12 16.11 -2.74 -1.56
N ARG A 13 16.24 -2.84 -0.23
CA ARG A 13 17.51 -2.67 0.48
C ARG A 13 18.29 -3.97 0.57
N GLU A 14 17.57 -5.06 0.78
CA GLU A 14 18.16 -6.38 0.89
C GLU A 14 18.68 -6.93 -0.43
N PHE A 15 18.38 -6.25 -1.55
CA PHE A 15 18.87 -6.62 -2.88
C PHE A 15 20.41 -6.63 -2.93
N GLU A 16 21.07 -5.72 -2.21
CA GLU A 16 22.54 -5.64 -2.15
C GLU A 16 23.20 -6.93 -1.61
N TYR A 17 22.49 -7.68 -0.74
CA TYR A 17 23.01 -8.95 -0.20
C TYR A 17 22.89 -10.14 -1.16
N ILE A 18 22.15 -9.98 -2.25
CA ILE A 18 21.91 -11.06 -3.21
C ILE A 18 22.38 -10.70 -4.63
N GLU A 19 22.67 -9.45 -4.93
CA GLU A 19 23.00 -8.98 -6.29
C GLU A 19 24.13 -9.78 -6.92
N ASP A 20 25.23 -9.99 -6.18
CA ASP A 20 26.43 -10.69 -6.64
C ASP A 20 26.27 -12.22 -6.76
N ILE A 21 25.22 -12.78 -6.14
CA ILE A 21 24.96 -14.21 -6.14
C ILE A 21 23.79 -14.61 -7.06
N ILE A 22 23.21 -13.66 -7.79
CA ILE A 22 22.14 -13.97 -8.74
C ILE A 22 22.75 -14.78 -9.90
N PRO A 23 22.20 -15.99 -10.18
CA PRO A 23 22.77 -16.84 -11.23
C PRO A 23 22.34 -16.33 -12.62
N GLU A 24 23.04 -16.79 -13.66
CA GLU A 24 22.52 -16.68 -15.03
C GLU A 24 21.23 -17.47 -15.19
N TYR A 25 20.24 -16.89 -15.88
CA TYR A 25 18.93 -17.48 -16.11
C TYR A 25 18.32 -17.05 -17.45
N GLU A 26 17.42 -17.87 -17.99
CA GLU A 26 16.62 -17.55 -19.19
C GLU A 26 15.22 -17.04 -18.81
N ARG A 27 14.70 -17.44 -17.62
CA ARG A 27 13.37 -17.04 -17.13
C ARG A 27 13.42 -16.79 -15.62
N TYR A 28 12.84 -15.68 -15.18
CA TYR A 28 12.69 -15.28 -13.79
C TYR A 28 11.32 -15.68 -13.24
N ILE A 29 11.27 -16.16 -12.03
CA ILE A 29 10.03 -16.55 -11.37
C ILE A 29 9.97 -15.96 -9.96
N GLU A 30 8.87 -15.31 -9.60
CA GLU A 30 8.64 -14.74 -8.27
C GLU A 30 7.25 -15.12 -7.77
N PRO A 31 7.13 -16.24 -6.99
CA PRO A 31 5.85 -16.76 -6.50
C PRO A 31 5.17 -15.89 -5.44
N PHE A 32 5.93 -15.04 -4.73
CA PHE A 32 5.48 -14.10 -3.70
C PHE A 32 5.87 -12.67 -4.12
N PHE A 33 5.18 -12.16 -5.14
CA PHE A 33 5.63 -10.95 -5.85
C PHE A 33 5.54 -9.68 -5.04
N GLY A 34 4.45 -9.46 -4.29
CA GLY A 34 4.26 -8.25 -3.50
C GLY A 34 4.50 -6.98 -4.30
N GLY A 35 5.48 -6.17 -3.86
CA GLY A 35 5.92 -4.97 -4.55
C GLY A 35 6.90 -5.20 -5.70
N GLY A 36 7.39 -6.42 -5.91
CA GLY A 36 8.28 -6.79 -7.00
C GLY A 36 9.67 -6.15 -6.95
N ALA A 37 10.21 -5.89 -5.76
CA ALA A 37 11.45 -5.13 -5.61
C ALA A 37 12.63 -5.72 -6.40
N VAL A 38 12.78 -7.05 -6.38
CA VAL A 38 13.84 -7.75 -7.11
C VAL A 38 13.57 -7.75 -8.61
N PHE A 39 12.35 -8.03 -9.04
CA PHE A 39 11.92 -7.96 -10.43
C PHE A 39 12.25 -6.60 -11.08
N PHE A 40 11.90 -5.49 -10.42
CA PHE A 40 12.16 -4.14 -10.95
C PHE A 40 13.65 -3.78 -10.98
N LYS A 41 14.46 -4.40 -10.15
CA LYS A 41 15.94 -4.26 -10.19
C LYS A 41 16.54 -5.06 -11.35
N LEU A 42 16.13 -6.32 -11.50
CA LEU A 42 16.65 -7.24 -12.51
C LEU A 42 16.13 -6.96 -13.92
N LYS A 43 14.91 -6.46 -14.07
CA LYS A 43 14.25 -6.20 -15.37
C LYS A 43 14.31 -7.41 -16.31
N PRO A 44 13.83 -8.58 -15.91
CA PRO A 44 13.96 -9.80 -16.68
C PRO A 44 13.17 -9.73 -18.00
N GLN A 45 13.74 -10.26 -19.09
CA GLN A 45 13.07 -10.32 -20.39
C GLN A 45 11.88 -11.28 -20.40
N LYS A 46 11.98 -12.39 -19.66
CA LYS A 46 10.92 -13.38 -19.50
C LYS A 46 10.71 -13.65 -18.02
N ALA A 47 9.48 -13.52 -17.56
CA ALA A 47 9.16 -13.73 -16.16
C ALA A 47 7.79 -14.38 -15.95
N ILE A 48 7.64 -15.03 -14.79
CA ILE A 48 6.36 -15.42 -14.19
C ILE A 48 6.33 -14.76 -12.81
N ILE A 49 5.36 -13.89 -12.58
CA ILE A 49 5.11 -13.29 -11.28
C ILE A 49 3.76 -13.75 -10.76
N ASN A 50 3.68 -13.99 -9.47
CA ASN A 50 2.48 -14.48 -8.81
C ASN A 50 2.28 -13.82 -7.46
N ASP A 51 1.04 -13.59 -7.08
CA ASP A 51 0.68 -13.21 -5.73
C ASP A 51 -0.73 -13.74 -5.40
N ILE A 52 -0.98 -14.05 -4.14
CA ILE A 52 -2.31 -14.48 -3.68
C ILE A 52 -3.29 -13.32 -3.57
N CYS A 53 -2.80 -12.08 -3.42
CA CYS A 53 -3.62 -10.89 -3.31
C CYS A 53 -4.23 -10.50 -4.66
N VAL A 54 -5.52 -10.77 -4.83
CA VAL A 54 -6.26 -10.54 -6.09
C VAL A 54 -6.19 -9.08 -6.54
N GLU A 55 -6.34 -8.12 -5.62
CA GLU A 55 -6.31 -6.69 -5.93
C GLU A 55 -4.93 -6.26 -6.45
N LEU A 56 -3.87 -6.81 -5.89
CA LEU A 56 -2.50 -6.55 -6.34
C LEU A 56 -2.25 -7.12 -7.73
N VAL A 57 -2.66 -8.37 -7.95
CA VAL A 57 -2.53 -9.03 -9.26
C VAL A 57 -3.34 -8.30 -10.32
N ASP A 58 -4.57 -7.91 -10.02
CA ASP A 58 -5.40 -7.12 -10.94
C ASP A 58 -4.77 -5.76 -11.25
N PHE A 59 -4.16 -5.09 -10.26
CA PHE A 59 -3.39 -3.85 -10.52
C PHE A 59 -2.29 -4.08 -11.57
N TYR A 60 -1.46 -5.12 -11.41
CA TYR A 60 -0.42 -5.42 -12.39
C TYR A 60 -0.97 -5.81 -13.77
N LYS A 61 -2.12 -6.50 -13.82
CA LYS A 61 -2.82 -6.83 -15.09
C LYS A 61 -3.31 -5.59 -15.83
N PHE A 62 -3.79 -4.55 -15.10
CA PHE A 62 -4.11 -3.26 -15.70
C PHE A 62 -2.87 -2.54 -16.22
N ILE A 63 -1.78 -2.53 -15.46
CA ILE A 63 -0.50 -1.93 -15.88
C ILE A 63 0.02 -2.58 -17.16
N LYS A 64 0.02 -3.90 -17.22
CA LYS A 64 0.43 -4.68 -18.40
C LYS A 64 -0.51 -4.49 -19.62
N GLY A 65 -1.68 -3.89 -19.45
CA GLY A 65 -2.67 -3.75 -20.53
C GLY A 65 -3.47 -5.02 -20.83
N GLN A 66 -3.48 -6.00 -19.95
CA GLN A 66 -4.36 -7.20 -20.05
C GLN A 66 -5.83 -6.89 -19.72
N LYS A 67 -6.10 -5.71 -19.14
CA LYS A 67 -7.42 -5.16 -18.83
C LYS A 67 -7.50 -3.74 -19.41
N ASP A 68 -8.67 -3.11 -19.36
CA ASP A 68 -8.86 -1.77 -19.95
C ASP A 68 -7.97 -0.70 -19.29
N LYS A 69 -6.76 -0.53 -19.84
CA LYS A 69 -5.78 0.45 -19.41
C LYS A 69 -6.23 1.89 -19.65
N LYS A 70 -7.03 2.14 -20.69
CA LYS A 70 -7.51 3.50 -21.01
C LYS A 70 -8.48 3.98 -19.94
N GLU A 71 -9.47 3.16 -19.59
CA GLU A 71 -10.39 3.47 -18.50
C GLU A 71 -9.66 3.60 -17.16
N PHE A 72 -8.71 2.69 -16.88
CA PHE A 72 -7.89 2.74 -15.67
C PHE A 72 -7.11 4.05 -15.56
N LYS A 73 -6.44 4.48 -16.63
CA LYS A 73 -5.74 5.76 -16.71
C LYS A 73 -6.68 6.94 -16.46
N LYS A 74 -7.86 6.93 -17.08
CA LYS A 74 -8.87 7.97 -16.90
C LYS A 74 -9.27 8.10 -15.42
N ILE A 75 -9.60 7.00 -14.78
CA ILE A 75 -10.03 6.99 -13.38
C ILE A 75 -8.89 7.42 -12.44
N LEU A 76 -7.66 6.96 -12.67
CA LEU A 76 -6.51 7.42 -11.88
C LEU A 76 -6.28 8.93 -12.01
N ASN A 77 -6.42 9.49 -13.20
CA ASN A 77 -6.32 10.93 -13.40
C ASN A 77 -7.44 11.71 -12.67
N GLU A 78 -8.66 11.16 -12.58
CA GLU A 78 -9.73 11.75 -11.76
C GLU A 78 -9.32 11.83 -10.27
N TYR A 79 -8.67 10.79 -9.72
CA TYR A 79 -8.12 10.83 -8.37
C TYR A 79 -7.00 11.89 -8.24
N VAL A 80 -6.09 11.96 -9.21
CA VAL A 80 -5.00 12.95 -9.22
C VAL A 80 -5.57 14.38 -9.25
N ASP A 81 -6.47 14.67 -10.20
CA ASP A 81 -7.04 16.00 -10.40
C ASP A 81 -7.80 16.49 -9.15
N ASN A 82 -8.59 15.61 -8.53
CA ASN A 82 -9.32 15.95 -7.32
C ASN A 82 -8.37 16.12 -6.12
N TRP A 83 -7.34 15.28 -6.00
CA TRP A 83 -6.34 15.40 -4.95
C TRP A 83 -5.54 16.71 -5.03
N GLU A 84 -5.14 17.13 -6.22
CA GLU A 84 -4.40 18.37 -6.46
C GLU A 84 -5.25 19.62 -6.28
N LYS A 85 -6.56 19.53 -6.47
CA LYS A 85 -7.50 20.65 -6.25
C LYS A 85 -7.81 20.90 -4.78
N ILE A 86 -7.48 20.00 -3.86
CA ILE A 86 -7.81 20.13 -2.44
C ILE A 86 -7.34 21.47 -1.83
N PRO A 87 -6.09 21.96 -2.04
CA PRO A 87 -5.68 23.26 -1.51
C PRO A 87 -6.55 24.42 -2.01
N LYS A 88 -6.96 24.37 -3.28
CA LYS A 88 -7.88 25.38 -3.85
C LYS A 88 -9.26 25.34 -3.18
N TYR A 89 -9.78 24.14 -2.89
CA TYR A 89 -11.03 24.02 -2.16
C TYR A 89 -10.91 24.61 -0.74
N ILE A 90 -9.82 24.33 -0.06
CA ILE A 90 -9.59 24.83 1.30
C ILE A 90 -9.52 26.34 1.33
N SER A 91 -8.84 27.00 0.38
CA SER A 91 -8.70 28.46 0.33
C SER A 91 -10.05 29.19 0.31
N VAL A 92 -11.13 28.55 -0.12
CA VAL A 92 -12.49 29.13 -0.15
C VAL A 92 -13.06 29.34 1.26
N PHE A 93 -12.74 28.47 2.21
CA PHE A 93 -13.31 28.50 3.56
C PHE A 93 -12.27 28.58 4.68
N GLU A 94 -10.98 28.59 4.36
CA GLU A 94 -9.88 28.61 5.34
C GLU A 94 -10.04 29.70 6.39
N ASN A 95 -10.30 30.94 5.94
CA ASN A 95 -10.51 32.08 6.85
C ASN A 95 -11.70 31.88 7.78
N LYS A 96 -12.79 31.27 7.28
CA LYS A 96 -13.98 30.96 8.09
C LYS A 96 -13.65 29.88 9.14
N ILE A 97 -12.89 28.85 8.75
CA ILE A 97 -12.49 27.77 9.66
C ILE A 97 -11.48 28.28 10.70
N THR A 98 -10.54 29.14 10.31
CA THR A 98 -9.56 29.73 11.23
C THR A 98 -10.24 30.62 12.29
N LYS A 99 -11.20 31.45 11.88
CA LYS A 99 -12.01 32.23 12.82
C LYS A 99 -12.81 31.35 13.76
N LEU A 100 -13.48 30.34 13.20
CA LEU A 100 -14.28 29.40 13.99
C LEU A 100 -13.40 28.59 14.97
N TYR A 101 -12.17 28.27 14.58
CA TYR A 101 -11.19 27.64 15.46
C TYR A 101 -10.79 28.55 16.61
N SER A 102 -10.60 29.85 16.37
CA SER A 102 -10.31 30.84 17.43
C SER A 102 -11.43 30.84 18.49
N ASP A 103 -12.69 30.93 18.06
CA ASP A 103 -13.85 30.89 18.98
C ASP A 103 -13.91 29.55 19.74
N PHE A 104 -13.62 28.44 19.08
CA PHE A 104 -13.57 27.12 19.72
C PHE A 104 -12.40 26.99 20.70
N LYS A 105 -11.26 27.54 20.39
CA LYS A 105 -10.07 27.54 21.25
C LYS A 105 -10.32 28.31 22.56
N GLU A 106 -11.02 29.44 22.46
CA GLU A 106 -11.35 30.30 23.58
C GLU A 106 -12.61 29.84 24.37
N ASP A 107 -13.10 28.63 24.10
CA ASP A 107 -14.32 28.03 24.71
C ASP A 107 -15.61 28.84 24.49
N LYS A 108 -15.63 29.76 23.48
CA LYS A 108 -16.82 30.52 23.08
C LYS A 108 -17.89 29.64 22.41
N ILE A 109 -17.45 28.56 21.79
CA ILE A 109 -18.34 27.56 21.16
C ILE A 109 -17.98 26.15 21.59
N THR A 110 -19.00 25.29 21.66
CA THR A 110 -18.83 23.86 21.95
C THR A 110 -18.32 23.09 20.72
N ARG A 111 -17.85 21.87 20.93
CA ARG A 111 -17.48 20.96 19.84
C ARG A 111 -18.65 20.65 18.91
N GLU A 112 -19.86 20.54 19.46
CA GLU A 112 -21.08 20.30 18.69
C GLU A 112 -21.41 21.50 17.78
N ASN A 113 -21.30 22.73 18.31
CA ASN A 113 -21.50 23.95 17.51
C ASN A 113 -20.42 24.11 16.45
N LEU A 114 -19.16 23.75 16.76
CA LEU A 114 -18.08 23.69 15.77
C LEU A 114 -18.46 22.77 14.60
N GLU A 115 -18.90 21.53 14.89
CA GLU A 115 -19.28 20.54 13.88
C GLU A 115 -20.46 21.04 13.02
N LYS A 116 -21.53 21.54 13.64
CA LYS A 116 -22.69 22.10 12.94
C LYS A 116 -22.31 23.27 12.02
N THR A 117 -21.42 24.16 12.50
CA THR A 117 -21.01 25.33 11.72
C THR A 117 -20.08 24.95 10.56
N VAL A 118 -19.15 24.02 10.78
CA VAL A 118 -18.31 23.45 9.70
C VAL A 118 -19.17 22.80 8.63
N ASN A 119 -20.17 22.00 9.03
CA ASN A 119 -21.10 21.38 8.09
C ASN A 119 -21.80 22.43 7.22
N LYS A 120 -22.39 23.46 7.86
CA LYS A 120 -23.06 24.58 7.16
C LYS A 120 -22.13 25.31 6.17
N TYR A 121 -20.86 25.50 6.54
CA TYR A 121 -19.91 26.17 5.64
C TYR A 121 -19.58 25.30 4.42
N LEU A 122 -19.39 24.00 4.59
CA LEU A 122 -19.09 23.11 3.48
C LEU A 122 -20.30 22.88 2.56
N GLU A 123 -21.51 22.75 3.11
CA GLU A 123 -22.74 22.67 2.31
C GLU A 123 -23.01 23.97 1.51
N ALA A 124 -22.79 25.13 2.10
CA ALA A 124 -22.99 26.41 1.41
C ALA A 124 -22.01 26.66 0.25
N GLU A 125 -20.90 25.95 0.21
CA GLU A 125 -19.86 26.09 -0.83
C GLU A 125 -19.81 24.85 -1.76
N GLU A 126 -20.82 23.96 -1.67
CA GLU A 126 -20.85 22.68 -2.40
C GLU A 126 -20.70 22.87 -3.91
N ASP A 127 -21.32 23.89 -4.49
CA ASP A 127 -21.19 24.23 -5.90
C ASP A 127 -19.73 24.55 -6.33
N LYS A 128 -18.92 25.07 -5.42
CA LYS A 128 -17.51 25.34 -5.70
C LYS A 128 -16.64 24.08 -5.69
N PHE A 129 -17.15 23.01 -5.11
CA PHE A 129 -16.52 21.67 -5.07
C PHE A 129 -16.99 20.77 -6.22
N ASN A 130 -17.60 21.31 -7.27
CA ASN A 130 -18.28 20.61 -8.36
C ASN A 130 -17.53 19.43 -9.02
N GLY A 131 -16.24 19.21 -8.78
CA GLY A 131 -15.53 18.02 -9.22
C GLY A 131 -15.43 16.96 -8.12
N LEU A 132 -15.30 17.40 -6.85
CA LEU A 132 -15.02 16.55 -5.69
C LEU A 132 -16.25 15.78 -5.23
N PHE A 133 -17.41 16.46 -5.17
CA PHE A 133 -18.69 15.89 -4.74
C PHE A 133 -19.51 15.29 -5.88
N HIS A 134 -18.98 15.27 -7.11
CA HIS A 134 -19.72 14.66 -8.21
C HIS A 134 -19.93 13.18 -7.96
N THR A 135 -21.18 12.74 -7.96
CA THR A 135 -21.60 11.37 -7.60
C THR A 135 -20.89 10.28 -8.39
N ASN A 136 -20.56 10.54 -9.66
CA ASN A 136 -19.82 9.58 -10.51
C ASN A 136 -18.38 9.32 -10.01
N PHE A 137 -17.75 10.31 -9.35
CA PHE A 137 -16.41 10.16 -8.80
C PHE A 137 -16.47 9.65 -7.36
N CYS A 138 -17.16 10.36 -6.45
CA CYS A 138 -17.15 10.05 -5.03
C CYS A 138 -18.09 8.90 -4.64
N LEU A 139 -19.13 8.59 -5.45
CA LEU A 139 -20.14 7.54 -5.24
C LEU A 139 -21.12 7.81 -4.09
N ASP A 140 -20.77 8.62 -3.11
CA ASP A 140 -21.58 9.00 -1.95
C ASP A 140 -21.02 10.30 -1.38
N ASP A 141 -21.60 11.42 -1.83
CA ASP A 141 -21.27 12.79 -1.44
C ASP A 141 -21.49 13.01 0.07
N LYS A 142 -22.56 12.46 0.62
CA LYS A 142 -22.88 12.57 2.05
C LYS A 142 -21.83 11.88 2.91
N ASN A 143 -21.34 10.71 2.51
CA ASN A 143 -20.27 10.04 3.22
C ASN A 143 -18.94 10.81 3.10
N LEU A 144 -18.63 11.34 1.92
CA LEU A 144 -17.43 12.16 1.71
C LEU A 144 -17.47 13.40 2.62
N LEU A 145 -18.57 14.13 2.61
CA LEU A 145 -18.77 15.31 3.45
C LEU A 145 -18.62 14.95 4.94
N LYS A 146 -19.31 13.92 5.39
CA LYS A 146 -19.23 13.41 6.77
C LYS A 146 -17.80 13.08 7.18
N GLN A 147 -17.03 12.40 6.33
CA GLN A 147 -15.63 12.05 6.63
C GLN A 147 -14.74 13.30 6.71
N ILE A 148 -14.94 14.30 5.85
CA ILE A 148 -14.20 15.55 5.88
C ILE A 148 -14.51 16.31 7.17
N ILE A 149 -15.78 16.51 7.52
CA ILE A 149 -16.20 17.21 8.73
C ILE A 149 -15.64 16.53 9.99
N SER A 150 -15.82 15.23 10.12
CA SER A 150 -15.33 14.47 11.26
C SER A 150 -13.82 14.59 11.46
N ASN A 151 -13.05 14.54 10.37
CA ASN A 151 -11.60 14.70 10.42
C ASN A 151 -11.19 16.15 10.75
N LEU A 152 -11.88 17.16 10.23
CA LEU A 152 -11.64 18.56 10.57
C LEU A 152 -11.90 18.84 12.06
N VAL A 153 -13.06 18.47 12.56
CA VAL A 153 -13.45 18.69 13.98
C VAL A 153 -12.49 17.94 14.92
N SER A 154 -12.14 16.69 14.59
CA SER A 154 -11.18 15.91 15.39
C SER A 154 -9.79 16.54 15.38
N LYS A 155 -9.31 17.04 14.23
CA LYS A 155 -8.00 17.69 14.11
C LYS A 155 -7.98 19.00 14.89
N LEU A 156 -8.99 19.85 14.75
CA LEU A 156 -9.09 21.10 15.48
C LEU A 156 -9.15 20.88 17.00
N GLY A 157 -9.90 19.88 17.46
CA GLY A 157 -9.93 19.49 18.87
C GLY A 157 -8.56 19.03 19.38
N ARG A 158 -7.81 18.27 18.55
CA ARG A 158 -6.44 17.86 18.91
C ARG A 158 -5.48 19.04 18.96
N ILE A 159 -5.58 20.00 18.02
CA ILE A 159 -4.75 21.21 18.01
C ILE A 159 -5.01 22.02 19.26
N LYS A 160 -6.28 22.27 19.63
CA LYS A 160 -6.67 22.96 20.86
C LYS A 160 -6.00 22.33 22.11
N LYS A 161 -6.01 21.00 22.19
CA LYS A 161 -5.33 20.29 23.29
C LYS A 161 -3.82 20.53 23.29
N ILE A 162 -3.17 20.42 22.13
CA ILE A 162 -1.73 20.65 21.99
C ILE A 162 -1.37 22.08 22.34
N GLU A 163 -2.13 23.07 21.87
CA GLU A 163 -1.88 24.47 22.20
C GLU A 163 -2.06 24.79 23.68
N LYS A 164 -3.01 24.14 24.35
CA LYS A 164 -3.18 24.24 25.80
C LYS A 164 -1.99 23.68 26.59
N GLU A 165 -1.37 22.62 26.08
CA GLU A 165 -0.24 21.94 26.75
C GLU A 165 1.12 22.56 26.40
N ARG A 166 1.31 23.08 25.17
CA ARG A 166 2.63 23.43 24.61
C ARG A 166 2.74 24.85 24.05
N GLY A 167 1.66 25.64 24.10
CA GLY A 167 1.59 26.98 23.51
C GLY A 167 1.10 26.99 22.07
N LYS A 168 0.84 28.21 21.55
CA LYS A 168 0.25 28.45 20.22
C LYS A 168 1.11 27.86 19.11
N ILE A 169 0.49 27.14 18.18
CA ILE A 169 1.13 26.74 16.92
C ILE A 169 1.17 27.93 15.95
N GLY A 170 2.12 27.93 15.01
CA GLY A 170 2.19 28.96 13.96
C GLY A 170 0.95 28.97 13.06
N ASP A 171 0.60 30.14 12.54
CA ASP A 171 -0.59 30.28 11.68
C ASP A 171 -0.47 29.41 10.40
N GLY A 172 0.73 29.33 9.81
CA GLY A 172 1.00 28.42 8.68
C GLY A 172 0.88 26.92 9.05
N ASP A 173 1.06 26.56 10.33
CA ASP A 173 0.87 25.19 10.80
C ASP A 173 -0.62 24.87 10.97
N LEU A 174 -1.46 25.84 11.34
CA LEU A 174 -2.90 25.66 11.39
C LEU A 174 -3.45 25.36 9.99
N THR A 175 -3.08 26.14 8.97
CA THR A 175 -3.46 25.94 7.57
C THR A 175 -3.07 24.54 7.08
N LYS A 176 -1.83 24.12 7.29
CA LYS A 176 -1.36 22.78 6.93
C LYS A 176 -2.13 21.68 7.65
N ASN A 177 -2.53 21.91 8.88
CA ASN A 177 -3.34 20.95 9.64
C ASN A 177 -4.78 20.89 9.15
N ILE A 178 -5.39 22.02 8.74
CA ILE A 178 -6.70 22.04 8.07
C ILE A 178 -6.63 21.24 6.77
N GLU A 179 -5.63 21.48 5.94
CA GLU A 179 -5.40 20.71 4.71
C GLU A 179 -5.24 19.22 5.02
N THR A 180 -4.43 18.87 6.00
CA THR A 180 -4.22 17.46 6.40
C THR A 180 -5.54 16.82 6.84
N ALA A 181 -6.39 17.53 7.57
CA ALA A 181 -7.68 17.02 7.99
C ALA A 181 -8.63 16.78 6.81
N PHE A 182 -8.65 17.69 5.85
CA PHE A 182 -9.45 17.55 4.63
C PHE A 182 -8.97 16.35 3.80
N ARG A 183 -7.67 16.25 3.54
CA ARG A 183 -7.06 15.11 2.85
C ARG A 183 -7.29 13.79 3.58
N SER A 184 -7.27 13.82 4.91
CA SER A 184 -7.60 12.64 5.73
C SER A 184 -9.06 12.22 5.54
N GLY A 185 -10.00 13.16 5.54
CA GLY A 185 -11.42 12.90 5.30
C GLY A 185 -11.67 12.32 3.90
N PHE A 186 -11.03 12.90 2.89
CA PHE A 186 -11.05 12.40 1.51
C PHE A 186 -10.52 10.96 1.43
N TYR A 187 -9.36 10.70 2.00
CA TYR A 187 -8.78 9.36 2.08
C TYR A 187 -9.70 8.38 2.81
N MET A 188 -10.27 8.77 3.95
CA MET A 188 -11.15 7.91 4.74
C MET A 188 -12.41 7.52 3.98
N HIS A 189 -12.98 8.43 3.22
CA HIS A 189 -14.09 8.14 2.33
C HIS A 189 -13.72 7.05 1.30
N PHE A 190 -12.60 7.18 0.59
CA PHE A 190 -12.19 6.18 -0.40
C PHE A 190 -11.71 4.86 0.22
N ARG A 191 -11.25 4.89 1.46
CA ARG A 191 -11.03 3.68 2.25
C ARG A 191 -12.36 2.98 2.58
N ASP A 192 -13.41 3.74 2.87
CA ASP A 192 -14.76 3.17 3.05
C ASP A 192 -15.29 2.58 1.72
N VAL A 193 -15.07 3.26 0.59
CA VAL A 193 -15.38 2.71 -0.75
C VAL A 193 -14.68 1.38 -0.97
N MET A 194 -13.39 1.27 -0.59
CA MET A 194 -12.64 0.02 -0.70
C MET A 194 -13.21 -1.08 0.20
N ASN A 195 -13.52 -0.76 1.46
CA ASN A 195 -13.99 -1.72 2.44
C ASN A 195 -15.42 -2.22 2.20
N PHE A 196 -16.29 -1.38 1.65
CA PHE A 196 -17.71 -1.67 1.48
C PHE A 196 -18.10 -1.84 0.00
N ASN A 197 -17.13 -2.08 -0.88
CA ASN A 197 -17.40 -2.37 -2.27
C ASN A 197 -18.14 -3.72 -2.41
N GLY A 198 -19.13 -3.75 -3.30
CA GLY A 198 -20.04 -4.90 -3.45
C GLY A 198 -21.20 -4.93 -2.43
N ASN A 199 -21.14 -4.10 -1.39
CA ASN A 199 -22.18 -3.97 -0.39
C ASN A 199 -22.85 -2.57 -0.47
N ARG A 200 -22.26 -1.56 0.19
CA ARG A 200 -22.73 -0.16 0.15
C ARG A 200 -22.38 0.53 -1.17
N PHE A 201 -21.20 0.25 -1.71
CA PHE A 201 -20.72 0.84 -2.97
C PHE A 201 -20.68 -0.23 -4.07
N LYS A 202 -21.12 0.14 -5.29
CA LYS A 202 -21.03 -0.71 -6.47
C LYS A 202 -20.09 -0.03 -7.47
N THR A 203 -18.92 -0.63 -7.72
CA THR A 203 -17.94 -0.09 -8.64
C THR A 203 -17.56 -1.10 -9.71
N SER A 204 -17.17 -0.63 -10.90
CA SER A 204 -16.49 -1.47 -11.88
C SER A 204 -15.17 -2.01 -11.29
N LEU A 205 -14.66 -3.10 -11.85
CA LEU A 205 -13.36 -3.63 -11.46
C LEU A 205 -12.26 -2.58 -11.62
N THR A 206 -12.30 -1.81 -12.72
CA THR A 206 -11.33 -0.75 -13.00
C THR A 206 -11.33 0.31 -11.89
N LYS A 207 -12.51 0.77 -11.47
CA LYS A 207 -12.63 1.74 -10.38
C LYS A 207 -12.22 1.14 -9.02
N LYS A 208 -12.56 -0.13 -8.77
CA LYS A 208 -12.12 -0.85 -7.56
C LYS A 208 -10.60 -0.84 -7.44
N ILE A 209 -9.89 -1.19 -8.53
CA ILE A 209 -8.42 -1.29 -8.51
C ILE A 209 -7.75 0.09 -8.49
N ALA A 210 -8.29 1.08 -9.20
CA ALA A 210 -7.80 2.46 -9.11
C ALA A 210 -7.95 3.02 -7.68
N ASN A 211 -9.10 2.77 -7.03
CA ASN A 211 -9.32 3.13 -5.64
C ASN A 211 -8.38 2.39 -4.68
N TYR A 212 -8.17 1.09 -4.88
CA TYR A 212 -7.20 0.30 -4.14
C TYR A 212 -5.80 0.94 -4.23
N TYR A 213 -5.34 1.28 -5.44
CA TYR A 213 -4.05 1.93 -5.64
C TYR A 213 -3.96 3.27 -4.90
N PHE A 214 -4.99 4.13 -5.01
CA PHE A 214 -5.06 5.40 -4.29
C PHE A 214 -4.94 5.20 -2.77
N VAL A 215 -5.74 4.31 -2.20
CA VAL A 215 -5.72 4.02 -0.76
C VAL A 215 -4.36 3.47 -0.32
N ARG A 216 -3.76 2.57 -1.09
CA ARG A 216 -2.43 2.01 -0.81
C ARG A 216 -1.32 3.06 -0.86
N GLU A 217 -1.40 4.02 -1.78
CA GLU A 217 -0.38 5.07 -1.91
C GLU A 217 -0.42 6.06 -0.74
N PHE A 218 -1.60 6.32 -0.19
CA PHE A 218 -1.79 7.33 0.85
C PHE A 218 -1.97 6.77 2.27
N CYS A 219 -2.01 5.46 2.47
CA CYS A 219 -2.08 4.87 3.80
C CYS A 219 -0.78 5.09 4.60
N TYR A 220 -0.92 5.26 5.91
CA TYR A 220 0.22 5.48 6.83
C TYR A 220 1.26 4.36 6.73
N ALA A 221 2.52 4.74 6.54
CA ALA A 221 3.70 3.86 6.48
C ALA A 221 3.56 2.70 5.48
N SER A 222 2.65 2.80 4.50
CA SER A 222 2.32 1.73 3.54
C SER A 222 1.94 0.40 4.20
N MET A 223 1.48 0.46 5.45
CA MET A 223 1.05 -0.71 6.21
C MET A 223 -0.12 -1.42 5.52
N PHE A 224 -0.17 -2.73 5.69
CA PHE A 224 -1.26 -3.57 5.17
C PHE A 224 -1.86 -4.36 6.34
N ARG A 225 -2.97 -3.87 6.86
CA ARG A 225 -3.61 -4.46 8.05
C ARG A 225 -5.12 -4.34 7.96
N PHE A 226 -5.78 -5.39 8.39
CA PHE A 226 -7.23 -5.47 8.52
C PHE A 226 -7.65 -5.55 10.00
N ASN A 227 -8.85 -5.12 10.30
CA ASN A 227 -9.43 -5.34 11.62
C ASN A 227 -10.08 -6.73 11.70
N ALA A 228 -10.57 -7.12 12.88
CA ALA A 228 -11.23 -8.42 13.10
C ALA A 228 -12.45 -8.68 12.19
N LYS A 229 -13.02 -7.63 11.59
CA LYS A 229 -14.12 -7.74 10.61
C LYS A 229 -13.62 -7.86 9.15
N GLY A 230 -12.33 -7.95 8.92
CA GLY A 230 -11.73 -8.02 7.59
C GLY A 230 -11.70 -6.69 6.83
N TYR A 231 -11.90 -5.54 7.50
CA TYR A 231 -11.81 -4.22 6.87
C TYR A 231 -10.42 -3.63 7.00
N PHE A 232 -9.90 -3.06 5.90
CA PHE A 232 -8.65 -2.32 5.89
C PHE A 232 -8.75 -1.11 6.82
N ASN A 233 -7.87 -1.01 7.82
CA ASN A 233 -8.01 -0.05 8.92
C ASN A 233 -6.85 0.91 9.09
N ILE A 234 -5.96 1.02 8.11
CA ILE A 234 -4.85 1.96 8.17
C ILE A 234 -5.35 3.39 7.91
N PRO A 235 -4.95 4.38 8.72
CA PRO A 235 -5.31 5.77 8.50
C PRO A 235 -4.49 6.42 7.38
N TYR A 236 -4.86 7.65 7.01
CA TYR A 236 -4.05 8.53 6.16
C TYR A 236 -2.66 8.77 6.74
N GLY A 237 -1.66 8.89 5.89
CA GLY A 237 -0.25 9.07 6.28
C GLY A 237 0.10 10.39 6.97
N GLY A 238 -0.83 11.34 7.03
CA GLY A 238 -0.67 12.61 7.74
C GLY A 238 0.05 13.68 6.92
N ILE A 239 0.51 14.74 7.60
CA ILE A 239 1.01 15.98 6.98
C ILE A 239 2.14 15.75 5.97
N ALA A 240 3.03 14.81 6.23
CA ALA A 240 4.13 14.46 5.32
C ALA A 240 3.66 13.87 3.98
N TYR A 241 2.39 13.46 3.89
CA TYR A 241 1.79 12.91 2.67
C TYR A 241 1.05 13.96 1.85
N ASN A 242 0.85 15.18 2.37
CA ASN A 242 0.18 16.26 1.64
C ASN A 242 0.94 16.66 0.36
N SER A 243 2.27 16.65 0.41
CA SER A 243 3.17 17.02 -0.69
C SER A 243 3.60 15.87 -1.60
N LYS A 244 2.97 14.69 -1.49
CA LYS A 244 3.29 13.60 -2.40
C LYS A 244 2.95 13.94 -3.85
N ASP A 245 3.90 13.78 -4.74
CA ASP A 245 3.70 13.85 -6.18
C ASP A 245 2.94 12.62 -6.69
N PHE A 246 1.62 12.66 -6.53
CA PHE A 246 0.76 11.57 -6.97
C PHE A 246 0.63 11.53 -8.49
N ARG A 247 0.64 12.70 -9.16
CA ARG A 247 0.61 12.79 -10.63
C ARG A 247 1.85 12.15 -11.25
N GLY A 248 3.04 12.51 -10.78
CA GLY A 248 4.27 11.88 -11.23
C GLY A 248 4.27 10.37 -11.02
N LYS A 249 3.73 9.93 -9.88
CA LYS A 249 3.59 8.50 -9.58
C LYS A 249 2.63 7.79 -10.55
N VAL A 250 1.48 8.38 -10.85
CA VAL A 250 0.50 7.83 -11.83
C VAL A 250 1.09 7.81 -13.24
N ASN A 251 1.77 8.89 -13.65
CA ASN A 251 2.44 8.92 -14.96
C ASN A 251 3.53 7.85 -15.06
N TYR A 252 4.30 7.63 -14.00
CA TYR A 252 5.33 6.60 -13.97
C TYR A 252 4.76 5.19 -14.13
N ILE A 253 3.75 4.82 -13.33
CA ILE A 253 3.17 3.47 -13.39
C ILE A 253 2.46 3.17 -14.72
N LEU A 254 2.08 4.21 -15.47
CA LEU A 254 1.40 4.09 -16.77
C LEU A 254 2.32 4.35 -17.97
N SER A 255 3.63 4.55 -17.72
CA SER A 255 4.61 4.81 -18.78
C SER A 255 4.87 3.59 -19.66
N ASP A 256 5.34 3.85 -20.89
CA ASP A 256 5.71 2.80 -21.83
C ASP A 256 6.89 1.95 -21.32
N GLU A 257 7.83 2.58 -20.59
CA GLU A 257 8.96 1.86 -19.95
C GLU A 257 8.46 0.77 -19.00
N VAL A 258 7.43 1.07 -18.21
CA VAL A 258 6.82 0.11 -17.29
C VAL A 258 6.04 -0.96 -18.06
N GLU A 259 5.27 -0.58 -19.09
CA GLU A 259 4.52 -1.52 -19.91
C GLU A 259 5.45 -2.51 -20.62
N ASP A 260 6.55 -2.00 -21.18
CA ASP A 260 7.53 -2.81 -21.91
C ASP A 260 8.17 -3.87 -21.01
N LEU A 261 8.45 -3.55 -19.74
CA LEU A 261 8.97 -4.52 -18.77
C LEU A 261 8.01 -5.70 -18.56
N PHE A 262 6.71 -5.47 -18.65
CA PHE A 262 5.72 -6.53 -18.47
C PHE A 262 5.38 -7.33 -19.73
N LYS A 263 5.88 -6.95 -20.94
CA LYS A 263 5.55 -7.64 -22.20
C LYS A 263 5.87 -9.14 -22.13
N GLY A 264 7.07 -9.50 -21.62
CA GLY A 264 7.52 -10.88 -21.45
C GLY A 264 7.09 -11.54 -20.14
N THR A 265 6.26 -10.91 -19.33
CA THR A 265 5.90 -11.36 -17.98
C THR A 265 4.52 -12.00 -17.95
N LYS A 266 4.41 -13.25 -17.52
CA LYS A 266 3.14 -13.89 -17.17
C LYS A 266 2.75 -13.49 -15.75
N ILE A 267 1.49 -13.07 -15.54
CA ILE A 267 0.97 -12.64 -14.24
C ILE A 267 -0.08 -13.63 -13.78
N GLU A 268 0.19 -14.31 -12.68
CA GLU A 268 -0.66 -15.36 -12.10
C GLU A 268 -1.29 -14.87 -10.78
N ASN A 269 -2.37 -15.54 -10.38
CA ASN A 269 -3.01 -15.34 -9.07
C ASN A 269 -3.40 -16.73 -8.53
N GLU A 270 -2.41 -17.45 -8.06
CA GLU A 270 -2.53 -18.83 -7.66
C GLU A 270 -1.83 -19.05 -6.31
N ASP A 271 -2.09 -20.18 -5.66
CA ASP A 271 -1.22 -20.66 -4.58
C ASP A 271 0.20 -20.87 -5.14
N PHE A 272 1.21 -20.55 -4.33
CA PHE A 272 2.62 -20.64 -4.76
C PHE A 272 3.00 -22.03 -5.27
N GLU A 273 2.45 -23.08 -4.69
CA GLU A 273 2.74 -24.48 -5.07
C GLU A 273 2.30 -24.76 -6.52
N GLU A 274 1.20 -24.13 -6.97
CA GLU A 274 0.74 -24.26 -8.34
C GLU A 274 1.72 -23.66 -9.35
N ILE A 275 2.49 -22.64 -8.95
CA ILE A 275 3.54 -22.08 -9.81
C ILE A 275 4.63 -23.12 -10.08
N PHE A 276 5.02 -23.90 -9.08
CA PHE A 276 5.98 -24.99 -9.25
C PHE A 276 5.41 -26.15 -10.08
N LYS A 277 4.13 -26.50 -9.91
CA LYS A 277 3.50 -27.63 -10.60
C LYS A 277 3.24 -27.35 -12.08
N LYS A 278 2.72 -26.16 -12.41
CA LYS A 278 2.20 -25.86 -13.76
C LYS A 278 3.27 -25.39 -14.75
N ASN A 279 4.44 -24.89 -14.29
CA ASN A 279 5.36 -24.17 -15.15
C ASN A 279 6.61 -24.93 -15.61
N ASN A 280 6.69 -26.24 -15.35
CA ASN A 280 7.81 -27.10 -15.78
C ASN A 280 9.18 -26.45 -15.58
N LEU A 281 9.53 -26.14 -14.33
CA LEU A 281 10.74 -25.43 -13.98
C LEU A 281 11.99 -26.25 -14.31
N THR A 282 12.99 -25.61 -14.92
CA THR A 282 14.24 -26.22 -15.39
C THR A 282 15.45 -25.57 -14.71
N SER A 283 16.65 -26.08 -14.95
CA SER A 283 17.91 -25.50 -14.46
C SER A 283 18.25 -24.12 -15.08
N LYS A 284 17.51 -23.71 -16.11
CA LYS A 284 17.63 -22.38 -16.74
C LYS A 284 16.73 -21.32 -16.10
N ASP A 285 15.89 -21.73 -15.17
CA ASP A 285 14.99 -20.84 -14.44
C ASP A 285 15.63 -20.37 -13.14
N PHE A 286 15.37 -19.11 -12.77
CA PHE A 286 15.71 -18.55 -11.47
C PHE A 286 14.46 -18.18 -10.69
N VAL A 287 14.29 -18.75 -9.51
CA VAL A 287 13.16 -18.48 -8.62
C VAL A 287 13.63 -17.63 -7.45
N PHE A 288 13.08 -16.44 -7.31
CA PHE A 288 13.27 -15.60 -6.13
C PHE A 288 12.05 -15.73 -5.20
N LEU A 289 12.29 -15.90 -3.90
CA LEU A 289 11.25 -16.14 -2.91
C LEU A 289 11.42 -15.24 -1.69
N ASP A 290 10.36 -14.53 -1.34
CA ASP A 290 10.20 -13.74 -0.12
C ASP A 290 8.81 -14.03 0.48
N PRO A 291 8.60 -15.25 1.03
CA PRO A 291 7.32 -15.63 1.59
C PRO A 291 7.03 -14.87 2.88
N PRO A 292 5.77 -14.78 3.31
CA PRO A 292 5.42 -14.31 4.65
C PRO A 292 6.16 -15.10 5.74
N TYR A 293 6.53 -14.42 6.83
CA TYR A 293 7.31 -15.08 7.91
C TYR A 293 6.40 -15.86 8.86
N ASP A 294 6.95 -16.90 9.48
CA ASP A 294 6.29 -17.79 10.44
C ASP A 294 6.10 -17.19 11.84
N THR A 295 5.92 -15.86 11.92
CA THR A 295 5.71 -15.17 13.19
C THR A 295 4.23 -15.15 13.57
N ASP A 296 3.91 -15.17 14.88
CA ASP A 296 2.55 -15.08 15.45
C ASP A 296 1.74 -13.84 15.03
N PHE A 297 2.34 -12.98 14.20
CA PHE A 297 1.80 -11.70 13.72
C PHE A 297 1.52 -11.68 12.21
N SER A 298 1.23 -12.81 11.60
CA SER A 298 0.79 -12.88 10.20
C SER A 298 -0.61 -12.30 9.95
N ASP A 299 -1.13 -11.45 10.86
CA ASP A 299 -2.38 -10.69 10.74
C ASP A 299 -2.42 -9.72 9.54
N TYR A 300 -1.39 -9.73 8.68
CA TYR A 300 -1.26 -8.79 7.57
C TYR A 300 -2.06 -9.17 6.33
N GLU A 301 -2.47 -10.42 6.21
CA GLU A 301 -3.19 -10.91 5.02
C GLU A 301 -4.44 -11.74 5.41
N LYS A 302 -5.45 -11.71 4.56
CA LYS A 302 -6.66 -12.53 4.71
C LYS A 302 -6.38 -14.04 4.67
N ALA A 303 -5.19 -14.44 4.18
CA ALA A 303 -4.69 -15.80 4.17
C ALA A 303 -3.46 -15.90 5.09
N SER A 304 -3.53 -16.72 6.13
CA SER A 304 -2.39 -17.02 7.00
C SER A 304 -1.40 -17.91 6.24
N PHE A 305 -0.12 -17.50 6.20
CA PHE A 305 0.97 -18.37 5.75
C PHE A 305 1.62 -18.96 6.99
N ASP A 306 1.31 -20.21 7.27
CA ASP A 306 1.69 -20.88 8.52
C ASP A 306 2.89 -21.83 8.36
N LYS A 307 3.23 -22.57 9.43
CA LYS A 307 4.33 -23.55 9.42
C LYS A 307 4.13 -24.66 8.39
N LYS A 308 2.87 -25.06 8.12
CA LYS A 308 2.56 -26.08 7.11
C LYS A 308 2.85 -25.55 5.71
N ASP A 309 2.59 -24.27 5.47
CA ASP A 309 2.90 -23.63 4.19
C ASP A 309 4.42 -23.50 4.01
N GLN A 310 5.18 -23.23 5.08
CA GLN A 310 6.64 -23.26 5.04
C GLN A 310 7.16 -24.68 4.71
N GLU A 311 6.55 -25.72 5.27
CA GLU A 311 6.89 -27.12 4.93
C GLU A 311 6.54 -27.46 3.46
N ARG A 312 5.39 -26.98 2.96
CA ARG A 312 4.99 -27.13 1.54
C ARG A 312 6.01 -26.47 0.63
N LEU A 313 6.41 -25.22 0.98
CA LEU A 313 7.41 -24.47 0.23
C LEU A 313 8.75 -25.20 0.20
N ALA A 314 9.23 -25.67 1.36
CA ALA A 314 10.47 -26.45 1.43
C ALA A 314 10.42 -27.69 0.54
N LYS A 315 9.31 -28.44 0.50
CA LYS A 315 9.12 -29.59 -0.41
C LYS A 315 9.22 -29.20 -1.87
N CYS A 316 8.61 -28.08 -2.28
CA CYS A 316 8.73 -27.54 -3.64
C CYS A 316 10.19 -27.23 -3.97
N LEU A 317 10.92 -26.61 -3.04
CA LEU A 317 12.32 -26.22 -3.24
C LEU A 317 13.28 -27.41 -3.29
N TYR A 318 12.99 -28.52 -2.59
CA TYR A 318 13.79 -29.74 -2.69
C TYR A 318 13.60 -30.47 -4.01
N SER A 319 12.43 -30.37 -4.61
CA SER A 319 12.09 -31.09 -5.85
C SER A 319 12.35 -30.30 -7.12
N THR A 320 12.52 -28.97 -7.02
CA THR A 320 12.72 -28.13 -8.20
C THR A 320 14.09 -28.32 -8.84
N LYS A 321 14.12 -28.28 -10.17
CA LYS A 321 15.37 -28.19 -10.95
C LYS A 321 15.86 -26.76 -11.12
N ALA A 322 15.01 -25.76 -10.85
CA ALA A 322 15.36 -24.36 -10.97
C ALA A 322 16.38 -23.94 -9.91
N LYS A 323 17.20 -22.98 -10.26
CA LYS A 323 18.03 -22.28 -9.27
C LYS A 323 17.12 -21.39 -8.43
N PHE A 324 17.36 -21.30 -7.12
CA PHE A 324 16.54 -20.44 -6.29
C PHE A 324 17.33 -19.68 -5.23
N ILE A 325 16.82 -18.51 -4.86
CA ILE A 325 17.18 -17.77 -3.65
C ILE A 325 15.92 -17.52 -2.84
N LEU A 326 15.93 -17.98 -1.59
CA LEU A 326 14.90 -17.72 -0.59
C LEU A 326 15.47 -16.78 0.49
N ILE A 327 14.82 -15.65 0.73
CA ILE A 327 15.12 -14.76 1.86
C ILE A 327 14.02 -14.92 2.89
N ILE A 328 14.41 -15.26 4.12
CA ILE A 328 13.43 -15.49 5.19
C ILE A 328 14.05 -15.17 6.57
N LYS A 329 13.22 -14.76 7.54
CA LYS A 329 13.67 -14.56 8.92
C LYS A 329 14.25 -15.86 9.50
N ASN A 330 15.41 -15.75 10.19
CA ASN A 330 16.00 -16.88 10.89
C ASN A 330 15.14 -17.24 12.12
N THR A 331 14.53 -18.42 12.08
CA THR A 331 13.88 -19.05 13.23
C THR A 331 14.38 -20.47 13.36
N PRO A 332 14.39 -21.07 14.58
CA PRO A 332 14.78 -22.48 14.74
C PRO A 332 14.01 -23.43 13.84
N PHE A 333 12.73 -23.14 13.59
CA PHE A 333 11.88 -23.94 12.71
C PHE A 333 12.36 -23.85 11.26
N ILE A 334 12.56 -22.65 10.72
CA ILE A 334 13.04 -22.44 9.34
C ILE A 334 14.44 -23.03 9.16
N LEU A 335 15.37 -22.76 10.09
CA LEU A 335 16.70 -23.33 10.01
C LEU A 335 16.68 -24.86 9.95
N ASN A 336 15.84 -25.51 10.76
CA ASN A 336 15.71 -26.97 10.77
C ASN A 336 15.13 -27.54 9.47
N LEU A 337 14.25 -26.80 8.77
CA LEU A 337 13.73 -27.20 7.46
C LEU A 337 14.87 -27.35 6.43
N TYR A 338 15.81 -26.42 6.41
CA TYR A 338 16.80 -26.33 5.32
C TYR A 338 18.20 -26.82 5.71
N LYS A 339 18.53 -26.86 7.00
CA LYS A 339 19.83 -27.29 7.49
C LYS A 339 20.11 -28.76 7.08
N ASN A 340 21.35 -29.00 6.65
CA ASN A 340 21.85 -30.32 6.28
C ASN A 340 21.10 -30.98 5.09
N LYS A 341 20.42 -30.20 4.26
CA LYS A 341 19.83 -30.73 3.03
C LYS A 341 20.85 -30.72 1.88
N PRO A 342 20.89 -31.77 1.07
CA PRO A 342 21.82 -31.85 -0.08
C PRO A 342 21.63 -30.63 -1.00
N LYS A 343 22.73 -30.06 -1.47
CA LYS A 343 22.76 -28.91 -2.40
C LYS A 343 22.21 -27.59 -1.81
N ILE A 344 21.80 -27.53 -0.56
CA ILE A 344 21.35 -26.29 0.06
C ILE A 344 22.55 -25.59 0.72
N LYS A 345 22.75 -24.33 0.35
CA LYS A 345 23.68 -23.40 1.01
C LYS A 345 22.87 -22.38 1.81
N ILE A 346 23.32 -22.07 3.01
CA ILE A 346 22.69 -21.10 3.90
C ILE A 346 23.74 -20.09 4.29
N SER A 347 23.46 -18.81 4.04
CA SER A 347 24.16 -17.67 4.59
C SER A 347 23.15 -16.74 5.33
N SER A 348 23.64 -15.75 6.05
CA SER A 348 22.77 -14.85 6.79
C SER A 348 23.24 -13.41 6.74
N PHE A 349 22.34 -12.48 7.03
CA PHE A 349 22.62 -11.07 7.22
C PHE A 349 21.71 -10.47 8.29
N ASP A 350 22.20 -9.44 8.94
CA ASP A 350 21.45 -8.71 9.97
C ASP A 350 20.56 -7.63 9.33
N LYS A 351 19.34 -7.51 9.82
CA LYS A 351 18.38 -6.51 9.39
C LYS A 351 17.80 -5.75 10.57
N THR A 352 17.88 -4.42 10.49
CA THR A 352 17.23 -3.53 11.46
C THR A 352 15.92 -2.99 10.88
N TYR A 353 14.77 -3.27 11.52
CA TYR A 353 13.49 -2.72 11.13
C TYR A 353 13.34 -1.26 11.56
N LEU A 354 12.99 -0.38 10.60
CA LEU A 354 12.79 1.06 10.84
C LEU A 354 11.57 1.36 11.73
N TYR A 355 10.57 0.49 11.71
CA TYR A 355 9.32 0.69 12.44
C TYR A 355 9.13 -0.44 13.45
N ASN A 356 9.11 -0.06 14.74
CA ASN A 356 8.70 -0.95 15.81
C ASN A 356 7.28 -0.60 16.22
N VAL A 357 6.34 -1.51 16.05
CA VAL A 357 4.96 -1.34 16.53
C VAL A 357 4.91 -1.75 17.98
N LYS A 358 5.18 -0.79 18.89
CA LYS A 358 5.01 -0.92 20.36
C LYS A 358 5.52 -2.25 20.95
N GLY A 359 6.79 -2.56 20.76
CA GLY A 359 7.43 -3.73 21.39
C GLY A 359 7.02 -5.10 20.82
N ARG A 360 6.32 -5.12 19.68
CA ARG A 360 5.84 -6.38 19.05
C ARG A 360 6.85 -7.05 18.13
N ASN A 361 7.92 -6.36 17.72
CA ASN A 361 8.99 -6.92 16.88
C ASN A 361 10.34 -6.57 17.47
N ASP A 362 11.26 -7.54 17.51
CA ASP A 362 12.67 -7.25 17.70
C ASP A 362 13.13 -6.33 16.55
N ARG A 363 13.90 -5.28 16.90
CA ARG A 363 14.40 -4.34 15.89
C ARG A 363 15.45 -4.99 15.01
N ASP A 364 16.33 -5.76 15.64
CA ASP A 364 17.44 -6.42 14.97
C ASP A 364 17.09 -7.90 14.81
N VAL A 365 17.02 -8.35 13.59
CA VAL A 365 16.69 -9.73 13.26
C VAL A 365 17.65 -10.24 12.19
N GLU A 366 18.06 -11.48 12.34
CA GLU A 366 18.84 -12.17 11.34
C GLU A 366 17.93 -12.75 10.26
N HIS A 367 18.31 -12.56 9.01
CA HIS A 367 17.67 -13.18 7.85
C HIS A 367 18.60 -14.20 7.23
N LEU A 368 18.02 -15.31 6.77
CA LEU A 368 18.71 -16.34 6.02
C LEU A 368 18.56 -16.07 4.53
N ILE A 369 19.64 -16.33 3.80
CA ILE A 369 19.66 -16.49 2.35
C ILE A 369 19.88 -17.99 2.11
N ILE A 370 18.89 -18.65 1.53
CA ILE A 370 18.90 -20.08 1.27
C ILE A 370 18.88 -20.30 -0.23
N GLN A 371 19.85 -21.04 -0.77
CA GLN A 371 20.02 -21.26 -2.20
C GLN A 371 20.50 -22.68 -2.53
N ASN A 372 20.34 -23.12 -3.79
CA ASN A 372 20.69 -24.47 -4.24
C ASN A 372 21.78 -24.56 -5.30
N PHE A 373 22.57 -23.51 -5.48
CA PHE A 373 23.64 -23.45 -6.49
C PHE A 373 24.90 -22.79 -5.95
#